data_eafde1848d215f1cfbd37ca432898086
#
_entry.id   eafde1848d215f1cfbd37ca432898086
#
_cell.length_a   1.000
_cell.length_b   1.000
_cell.length_c   1.000
_cell.angle_alpha   90.00
_cell.angle_beta   90.00
_cell.angle_gamma   90.00
#
_symmetry.space_group_name_H-M   'P 1'
#
loop_
_entity.id
_entity.type
_entity.pdbx_description
1 polymer ?
#
loop_
_entity_poly.entity_id
_entity_poly.type
_entity_poly.pdbx_seq_one_letter_code
_entity_poly.pdbx_strand_id
1 'polypeptide(L)' 'MVDLTNERILLDNQKTILDNQKDIKANQEQIKGNQDKLDGILSNQEGILVNQKTIIANQEKLLAK' A
#
# COMPACT_ATOMS: atom_id res chain seq x y z
N MET A 1 -27.40 -39.88 -20.03
CA MET A 1 -26.14 -39.99 -19.28
C MET A 1 -25.59 -38.60 -19.01
N VAL A 2 -25.22 -38.30 -17.78
CA VAL A 2 -24.68 -37.01 -17.42
C VAL A 2 -23.26 -36.88 -18.00
N ASP A 3 -22.97 -35.75 -18.62
CA ASP A 3 -21.64 -35.46 -19.15
C ASP A 3 -20.74 -34.92 -18.01
N LEU A 4 -19.96 -35.82 -17.41
CA LEU A 4 -19.04 -35.48 -16.32
C LEU A 4 -17.88 -34.57 -16.76
N THR A 5 -17.61 -34.50 -18.07
CA THR A 5 -16.54 -33.65 -18.63
C THR A 5 -16.86 -32.18 -18.39
N ASN A 6 -18.10 -31.75 -18.66
CA ASN A 6 -18.54 -30.37 -18.41
C ASN A 6 -18.52 -30.04 -16.91
N GLU A 7 -18.93 -30.96 -16.06
CA GLU A 7 -18.88 -30.79 -14.62
C GLU A 7 -17.45 -30.60 -14.13
N ARG A 8 -16.49 -31.38 -14.65
CA ARG A 8 -15.07 -31.21 -14.30
C ARG A 8 -14.55 -29.85 -14.73
N ILE A 9 -14.88 -29.42 -15.95
CA ILE A 9 -14.46 -28.11 -16.45
C ILE A 9 -14.99 -27.01 -15.53
N LEU A 10 -16.24 -27.09 -15.13
CA LEU A 10 -16.85 -26.12 -14.20
C LEU A 10 -16.15 -26.11 -12.87
N LEU A 11 -15.84 -27.28 -12.30
CA LEU A 11 -15.16 -27.38 -11.01
C LEU A 11 -13.74 -26.85 -11.10
N ASP A 12 -13.02 -27.17 -12.17
CA ASP A 12 -11.66 -26.68 -12.38
C ASP A 12 -11.65 -25.17 -12.57
N ASN A 13 -12.61 -24.61 -13.29
CA ASN A 13 -12.76 -23.17 -13.46
C ASN A 13 -13.06 -22.48 -12.14
N GLN A 14 -13.94 -23.06 -11.32
CA GLN A 14 -14.25 -22.52 -9.99
C GLN A 14 -13.01 -22.50 -9.10
N LYS A 15 -12.22 -23.57 -9.14
CA LYS A 15 -10.99 -23.64 -8.36
C LYS A 15 -10.00 -22.56 -8.81
N THR A 16 -9.85 -22.39 -10.12
CA THR A 16 -8.98 -21.35 -10.68
C THR A 16 -9.43 -19.96 -10.25
N ILE A 17 -10.73 -19.70 -10.28
CA ILE A 17 -11.30 -18.42 -9.82
C ILE A 17 -10.98 -18.19 -8.33
N LEU A 18 -11.16 -19.20 -7.50
CA LEU A 18 -10.86 -19.08 -6.07
C LEU A 18 -9.38 -18.82 -5.82
N ASP A 19 -8.49 -19.50 -6.54
CA ASP A 19 -7.05 -19.29 -6.42
C ASP A 19 -6.67 -17.87 -6.86
N ASN A 20 -7.27 -17.39 -7.96
CA ASN A 20 -7.05 -16.03 -8.43
C ASN A 20 -7.54 -14.99 -7.42
N GLN A 21 -8.68 -15.23 -6.79
CA GLN A 21 -9.22 -14.35 -5.75
C GLN A 21 -8.31 -14.27 -4.53
N LYS A 22 -7.69 -15.39 -4.15
CA LYS A 22 -6.71 -15.41 -3.07
C LYS A 22 -5.49 -14.55 -3.41
N ASP A 23 -4.99 -14.67 -4.64
CA ASP A 23 -3.83 -13.90 -5.10
C ASP A 23 -4.15 -12.40 -5.13
N ILE A 24 -5.34 -12.05 -5.63
CA ILE A 24 -5.79 -10.65 -5.66
C ILE A 24 -5.87 -10.10 -4.23
N LYS A 25 -6.45 -10.85 -3.31
CA LYS A 25 -6.57 -10.44 -1.92
C LYS A 25 -5.20 -10.23 -1.26
N ALA A 26 -4.26 -11.14 -1.52
CA ALA A 26 -2.90 -11.01 -1.02
C ALA A 26 -2.22 -9.76 -1.58
N ASN A 27 -2.40 -9.48 -2.87
CA ASN A 27 -1.87 -8.27 -3.51
C ASN A 27 -2.47 -7.01 -2.92
N GLN A 28 -3.77 -7.02 -2.64
CA GLN A 28 -4.46 -5.89 -2.01
C GLN A 28 -3.91 -5.59 -0.62
N GLU A 29 -3.60 -6.63 0.15
CA GLU A 29 -2.98 -6.47 1.47
C GLU A 29 -1.58 -5.86 1.37
N GLN A 30 -0.78 -6.27 0.37
CA GLN A 30 0.53 -5.69 0.12
C GLN A 30 0.42 -4.22 -0.28
N ILE A 31 -0.53 -3.89 -1.14
CA ILE A 31 -0.78 -2.51 -1.56
C ILE A 31 -1.13 -1.66 -0.33
N LYS A 32 -2.02 -2.15 0.52
CA LYS A 32 -2.41 -1.46 1.74
C LYS A 32 -1.20 -1.21 2.66
N GLY A 33 -0.36 -2.23 2.83
CA GLY A 33 0.87 -2.09 3.61
C GLY A 33 1.81 -1.05 3.04
N ASN A 34 1.95 -1.00 1.71
CA ASN A 34 2.76 0.00 1.04
C ASN A 34 2.19 1.41 1.20
N GLN A 35 0.88 1.56 1.14
CA GLN A 35 0.21 2.84 1.37
C GLN A 35 0.45 3.34 2.80
N ASP A 36 0.38 2.46 3.79
CA ASP A 36 0.66 2.82 5.18
C ASP A 36 2.11 3.31 5.34
N LYS A 37 3.06 2.67 4.66
CA LYS A 37 4.46 3.11 4.68
C LYS A 37 4.63 4.48 4.03
N LEU A 38 3.94 4.74 2.93
CA LEU A 38 3.97 6.04 2.26
C LEU A 38 3.42 7.13 3.17
N ASP A 39 2.33 6.86 3.88
CA ASP A 39 1.75 7.80 4.84
C ASP A 39 2.77 8.15 5.94
N GLY A 40 3.51 7.15 6.44
CA GLY A 40 4.58 7.36 7.41
C GLY A 40 5.70 8.23 6.86
N ILE A 41 6.11 8.00 5.62
CA ILE A 41 7.14 8.80 4.94
C ILE A 41 6.68 10.26 4.79
N LEU A 42 5.45 10.47 4.35
CA LEU A 42 4.88 11.82 4.21
C LEU A 42 4.85 12.54 5.56
N SER A 43 4.45 11.86 6.62
CA SER A 43 4.44 12.42 7.96
C SER A 43 5.84 12.83 8.42
N ASN A 44 6.84 11.99 8.14
CA ASN A 44 8.24 12.31 8.45
C ASN A 44 8.74 13.54 7.67
N GLN A 45 8.38 13.62 6.39
CA GLN A 45 8.76 14.77 5.55
C GLN A 45 8.15 16.06 6.07
N GLU A 46 6.90 16.03 6.51
CA GLU A 46 6.24 17.18 7.12
C GLU A 46 6.98 17.62 8.39
N GLY A 47 7.37 16.67 9.22
CA GLY A 47 8.16 16.95 10.43
C GLY A 47 9.51 17.58 10.10
N ILE A 48 10.19 17.09 9.08
CA ILE A 48 11.47 17.63 8.61
C ILE A 48 11.28 19.07 8.13
N LEU A 49 10.24 19.34 7.35
CA LEU A 49 9.95 20.70 6.87
C LEU A 49 9.71 21.67 8.02
N VAL A 50 8.95 21.24 9.04
CA VAL A 50 8.72 22.07 10.23
C VAL A 50 10.03 22.35 10.95
N ASN A 51 10.90 21.35 11.10
CA ASN A 51 12.20 21.51 11.74
C ASN A 51 13.08 22.47 10.95
N GLN A 52 13.08 22.37 9.63
CA GLN A 52 13.86 23.28 8.77
C GLN A 52 13.40 24.73 8.92
N LYS A 53 12.08 24.96 8.98
CA LYS A 53 11.54 26.30 9.21
C LYS A 53 11.99 26.86 10.56
N THR A 54 12.00 26.04 11.60
CA THR A 54 12.47 26.43 12.93
C THR A 54 13.95 26.79 12.90
N ILE A 55 14.77 25.98 12.22
CA ILE A 55 16.20 26.24 12.09
C ILE A 55 16.45 27.57 11.37
N ILE A 56 15.75 27.82 10.27
CA ILE A 56 15.88 29.05 9.51
C ILE A 56 15.48 30.26 10.37
N ALA A 57 14.37 30.15 11.10
CA ALA A 57 13.91 31.21 11.99
C ALA A 57 14.95 31.51 13.07
N ASN A 58 15.58 30.49 13.65
CA ASN A 58 16.62 30.65 14.66
C ASN A 58 17.87 31.30 14.06
N GLN A 59 18.26 30.92 12.87
CA GLN A 59 19.40 31.53 12.17
C GLN A 59 19.16 33.02 11.87
N GLU A 60 17.96 33.37 11.44
CA GLU A 60 17.57 34.75 11.21
C GLU A 60 17.67 35.59 12.48
N LYS A 61 17.24 35.03 13.61
CA LYS A 61 17.37 35.72 14.91
C LYS A 61 18.82 35.93 15.30
N LEU A 62 19.70 34.95 15.04
CA LEU A 62 21.12 35.06 15.31
C LEU A 62 21.78 36.13 14.45
N LEU A 63 21.41 36.18 13.17
CA LEU A 63 21.93 37.16 12.24
C LEU A 63 21.48 38.59 12.54
N ALA A 64 20.29 38.73 13.12
CA ALA A 64 19.71 40.04 13.50
C ALA A 64 20.34 40.67 14.75
N LYS A 65 21.08 39.86 15.51
CA LYS A 65 21.81 40.39 16.66
C LYS A 65 23.07 41.12 16.16
#